data_356afc4140c06515015ac4c4105ed40e
#
_entry.id   356afc4140c06515015ac4c4105ed40e
#
_cell.length_a   1.000
_cell.length_b   1.000
_cell.length_c   1.000
_cell.angle_alpha   90.00
_cell.angle_beta   90.00
_cell.angle_gamma   90.00
#
_symmetry.space_group_name_H-M   'P 1'
#
loop_
_entity.id
_entity.type
_entity.pdbx_description
1 polymer ?
#
loop_
_entity_poly.entity_id
_entity_poly.type
_entity_poly.pdbx_seq_one_letter_code
_entity_poly.pdbx_strand_id
1 'polypeptide(L)'
;LHLSIRRQRQMCIRDSKYVDQNKDGKIDNKDRVTLGSYIPNFNYGINLGFSYKNFDFSMVMQGVAGNQIVNRKRGDRRWHSELNYDLDQFENRWTGEGSTNEYMSAKGSVKPWNISNFNSFYVEDGSYFRIQNVQVAYTFPKKDFGKFKMPSIRLSLTADRPLTVFKANSFSPELGSKNEKGEIASSSYGFDERVYPLASSYTLGLRIIY
;
A
#
# COMPACT_ATOMS: atom_id res chain seq x y z
N LEU A 1 -34.01 -33.57 -5.30
CA LEU A 1 -32.96 -33.21 -4.31
C LEU A 1 -31.57 -33.04 -4.94
N HIS A 2 -31.18 -33.82 -5.93
CA HIS A 2 -29.86 -33.73 -6.57
C HIS A 2 -29.65 -32.49 -7.47
N LEU A 3 -30.71 -31.92 -8.02
CA LEU A 3 -30.64 -30.75 -8.92
C LEU A 3 -30.38 -29.44 -8.18
N SER A 4 -30.84 -29.28 -6.93
CA SER A 4 -30.60 -28.09 -6.11
C SER A 4 -29.17 -28.06 -5.59
N ILE A 5 -28.60 -29.20 -5.24
CA ILE A 5 -27.19 -29.33 -4.82
C ILE A 5 -26.23 -29.07 -5.97
N ARG A 6 -26.58 -29.48 -7.22
CA ARG A 6 -25.77 -29.15 -8.40
C ARG A 6 -25.79 -27.66 -8.73
N ARG A 7 -26.94 -26.98 -8.59
CA ARG A 7 -27.00 -25.50 -8.77
C ARG A 7 -26.23 -24.74 -7.71
N GLN A 8 -26.27 -25.17 -6.45
CA GLN A 8 -25.44 -24.58 -5.39
C GLN A 8 -23.94 -24.81 -5.65
N ARG A 9 -23.54 -26.01 -6.09
CA ARG A 9 -22.14 -26.27 -6.48
C ARG A 9 -21.70 -25.43 -7.69
N GLN A 10 -22.55 -25.23 -8.69
CA GLN A 10 -22.22 -24.38 -9.85
C GLN A 10 -22.18 -22.90 -9.53
N MET A 11 -23.00 -22.41 -8.57
CA MET A 11 -22.87 -21.04 -8.06
C MET A 11 -21.58 -20.84 -7.26
N CYS A 12 -21.16 -21.84 -6.49
CA CYS A 12 -19.94 -21.76 -5.66
C CYS A 12 -18.63 -21.84 -6.47
N ILE A 13 -18.65 -22.35 -7.71
CA ILE A 13 -17.45 -22.44 -8.57
C ILE A 13 -17.12 -21.09 -9.24
N ARG A 14 -18.10 -20.19 -9.33
CA ARG A 14 -17.94 -18.87 -9.99
C ARG A 14 -17.78 -17.72 -9.03
N ASP A 15 -18.14 -17.89 -7.75
CA ASP A 15 -18.19 -16.84 -6.75
C ASP A 15 -17.33 -17.19 -5.53
N SER A 16 -17.08 -16.18 -4.66
CA SER A 16 -16.41 -16.40 -3.39
C SER A 16 -17.20 -17.38 -2.52
N LYS A 17 -16.52 -18.39 -1.98
CA LYS A 17 -17.10 -19.31 -1.02
C LYS A 17 -16.89 -18.74 0.38
N TYR A 18 -18.00 -18.35 1.02
CA TYR A 18 -17.99 -17.98 2.43
C TYR A 18 -17.95 -19.23 3.33
N VAL A 19 -17.36 -19.07 4.50
CA VAL A 19 -17.28 -20.15 5.50
C VAL A 19 -18.44 -20.01 6.47
N ASP A 20 -19.21 -21.09 6.64
CA ASP A 20 -20.22 -21.24 7.66
C ASP A 20 -19.51 -21.49 8.98
N GLN A 21 -19.38 -20.46 9.82
CA GLN A 21 -18.62 -20.50 11.08
C GLN A 21 -19.35 -21.27 12.17
N ASN A 22 -20.66 -21.11 12.24
CA ASN A 22 -21.51 -21.75 13.26
C ASN A 22 -22.03 -23.14 12.83
N LYS A 23 -21.81 -23.52 11.54
CA LYS A 23 -22.21 -24.80 10.95
C LYS A 23 -23.74 -25.05 10.95
N ASP A 24 -24.53 -24.00 10.85
CA ASP A 24 -26.00 -24.10 10.78
C ASP A 24 -26.53 -24.33 9.36
N GLY A 25 -25.66 -24.39 8.34
CA GLY A 25 -25.98 -24.59 6.94
C GLY A 25 -26.46 -23.32 6.22
N LYS A 26 -26.38 -22.17 6.83
CA LYS A 26 -26.76 -20.87 6.26
C LYS A 26 -25.60 -19.90 6.39
N ILE A 27 -25.41 -19.03 5.39
CA ILE A 27 -24.44 -17.95 5.45
C ILE A 27 -25.18 -16.65 5.80
N ASP A 28 -24.97 -16.18 7.03
CA ASP A 28 -25.62 -14.98 7.56
C ASP A 28 -24.69 -14.11 8.42
N ASN A 29 -25.24 -13.15 9.14
CA ASN A 29 -24.47 -12.24 9.98
C ASN A 29 -23.76 -12.93 11.17
N LYS A 30 -24.16 -14.16 11.52
CA LYS A 30 -23.53 -14.93 12.59
C LYS A 30 -22.20 -15.54 12.18
N ASP A 31 -21.97 -15.62 10.86
CA ASP A 31 -20.70 -16.11 10.29
C ASP A 31 -19.63 -15.03 10.14
N ARG A 32 -19.91 -13.81 10.61
CA ARG A 32 -18.94 -12.72 10.58
C ARG A 32 -17.89 -12.90 11.65
N VAL A 33 -16.63 -12.79 11.22
CA VAL A 33 -15.45 -12.86 12.10
C VAL A 33 -14.59 -11.62 11.92
N THR A 34 -13.79 -11.29 12.93
CA THR A 34 -12.78 -10.24 12.81
C THR A 34 -11.67 -10.72 11.88
N LEU A 35 -11.43 -10.02 10.79
CA LEU A 35 -10.42 -10.39 9.80
C LEU A 35 -9.04 -9.82 10.13
N GLY A 36 -8.94 -8.85 11.05
CA GLY A 36 -7.70 -8.24 11.48
C GLY A 36 -7.87 -6.80 11.95
N SER A 37 -6.76 -6.10 12.11
CA SER A 37 -6.71 -4.73 12.59
C SER A 37 -5.93 -3.83 11.63
N TYR A 38 -6.43 -2.63 11.37
CA TYR A 38 -5.68 -1.60 10.66
C TYR A 38 -4.62 -0.93 11.57
N ILE A 39 -4.75 -1.10 12.88
CA ILE A 39 -3.79 -0.59 13.86
C ILE A 39 -2.56 -1.50 13.81
N PRO A 40 -1.37 -0.94 13.58
CA PRO A 40 -0.15 -1.74 13.55
C PRO A 40 0.21 -2.28 14.94
N ASN A 41 0.89 -3.41 14.96
CA ASN A 41 1.45 -3.96 16.18
C ASN A 41 2.59 -3.08 16.71
N PHE A 42 3.38 -2.52 15.79
CA PHE A 42 4.41 -1.54 16.14
C PHE A 42 4.77 -0.64 14.95
N ASN A 43 5.20 0.56 15.31
CA ASN A 43 5.82 1.52 14.40
C ASN A 43 7.30 1.63 14.77
N TYR A 44 8.17 1.76 13.80
CA TYR A 44 9.60 1.94 14.04
C TYR A 44 10.18 3.03 13.17
N GLY A 45 11.19 3.70 13.71
CA GLY A 45 11.95 4.72 13.03
C GLY A 45 13.43 4.62 13.37
N ILE A 46 14.29 4.81 12.38
CA ILE A 46 15.73 4.79 12.52
C ILE A 46 16.29 6.05 11.88
N ASN A 47 17.04 6.81 12.66
CA ASN A 47 17.77 7.98 12.19
C ASN A 47 19.26 7.70 12.26
N LEU A 48 19.94 7.80 11.12
CA LEU A 48 21.37 7.68 11.01
C LEU A 48 21.97 9.02 10.59
N GLY A 49 23.06 9.41 11.22
CA GLY A 49 23.77 10.61 10.86
C GLY A 49 25.24 10.50 11.26
N PHE A 50 26.12 10.94 10.39
CA PHE A 50 27.53 11.08 10.72
C PHE A 50 28.13 12.23 9.93
N SER A 51 29.15 12.83 10.52
CA SER A 51 29.99 13.86 9.88
C SER A 51 31.44 13.43 9.95
N TYR A 52 32.13 13.52 8.82
CA TYR A 52 33.57 13.27 8.76
C TYR A 52 34.26 14.34 7.93
N LYS A 53 35.12 15.11 8.57
CA LYS A 53 35.77 16.29 7.97
C LYS A 53 34.75 17.27 7.41
N ASN A 54 34.68 17.38 6.08
CA ASN A 54 33.80 18.28 5.35
C ASN A 54 32.56 17.55 4.75
N PHE A 55 32.38 16.28 5.07
CA PHE A 55 31.33 15.42 4.56
C PHE A 55 30.30 15.19 5.66
N ASP A 56 29.02 15.41 5.35
CA ASP A 56 27.88 15.09 6.19
C ASP A 56 26.97 14.12 5.50
N PHE A 57 26.49 13.14 6.25
CA PHE A 57 25.49 12.18 5.83
C PHE A 57 24.35 12.11 6.84
N SER A 58 23.13 12.08 6.38
CA SER A 58 21.97 11.77 7.21
C SER A 58 20.98 10.91 6.45
N MET A 59 20.31 10.01 7.16
CA MET A 59 19.27 9.14 6.61
C MET A 59 18.20 8.91 7.67
N VAL A 60 16.94 9.09 7.26
CA VAL A 60 15.75 8.84 8.06
C VAL A 60 14.98 7.70 7.44
N MET A 61 14.71 6.67 8.22
CA MET A 61 13.94 5.50 7.84
C MET A 61 12.77 5.33 8.78
N GLN A 62 11.67 4.83 8.26
CA GLN A 62 10.48 4.50 9.05
C GLN A 62 9.76 3.28 8.49
N GLY A 63 8.99 2.64 9.33
CA GLY A 63 8.15 1.55 8.91
C GLY A 63 7.07 1.21 9.92
N VAL A 64 6.15 0.40 9.45
CA VAL A 64 4.98 -0.07 10.18
C VAL A 64 4.89 -1.57 9.97
N ALA A 65 4.53 -2.31 11.00
CA ALA A 65 4.40 -3.76 10.89
C ALA A 65 3.19 -4.31 11.65
N GLY A 66 2.59 -5.35 11.06
CA GLY A 66 1.52 -6.12 11.67
C GLY A 66 0.13 -5.51 11.54
N ASN A 67 -0.06 -4.48 10.73
CA ASN A 67 -1.36 -3.96 10.36
C ASN A 67 -1.91 -4.66 9.12
N GLN A 68 -3.24 -4.68 9.02
CA GLN A 68 -3.94 -5.14 7.85
C GLN A 68 -4.73 -4.00 7.21
N ILE A 69 -4.85 -4.04 5.91
CA ILE A 69 -5.54 -3.05 5.11
C ILE A 69 -6.59 -3.69 4.23
N VAL A 70 -7.61 -2.91 3.89
CA VAL A 70 -8.65 -3.31 2.97
C VAL A 70 -8.37 -2.70 1.60
N ASN A 71 -8.01 -3.53 0.64
CA ASN A 71 -7.82 -3.10 -0.74
C ASN A 71 -9.17 -3.04 -1.48
N ARG A 72 -9.83 -1.88 -1.41
CA ARG A 72 -11.10 -1.66 -2.09
C ARG A 72 -10.97 -1.68 -3.62
N LYS A 73 -9.83 -1.30 -4.16
CA LYS A 73 -9.56 -1.33 -5.61
C LYS A 73 -9.72 -2.74 -6.19
N ARG A 74 -9.40 -3.77 -5.41
CA ARG A 74 -9.66 -5.17 -5.79
C ARG A 74 -11.12 -5.42 -6.10
N GLY A 75 -12.03 -4.80 -5.35
CA GLY A 75 -13.46 -4.85 -5.59
C GLY A 75 -13.87 -4.02 -6.81
N ASP A 76 -13.50 -2.76 -6.84
CA ASP A 76 -13.92 -1.81 -7.88
C ASP A 76 -13.44 -2.23 -9.27
N ARG A 77 -12.16 -2.58 -9.43
CA ARG A 77 -11.59 -3.01 -10.72
C ARG A 77 -12.23 -4.27 -11.28
N ARG A 78 -12.73 -5.11 -10.41
CA ARG A 78 -13.38 -6.35 -10.79
C ARG A 78 -14.81 -6.15 -11.27
N TRP A 79 -15.46 -5.07 -10.82
CA TRP A 79 -16.88 -4.86 -10.99
C TRP A 79 -17.25 -3.88 -12.11
N HIS A 80 -16.30 -3.13 -12.62
CA HIS A 80 -16.52 -2.16 -13.68
C HIS A 80 -15.93 -2.65 -15.00
N SER A 81 -16.78 -2.83 -16.01
CA SER A 81 -16.36 -3.20 -17.36
C SER A 81 -15.46 -2.16 -18.03
N GLU A 82 -15.44 -0.95 -17.49
CA GLU A 82 -14.69 0.18 -18.02
C GLU A 82 -13.30 0.35 -17.39
N LEU A 83 -12.98 -0.43 -16.34
CA LEU A 83 -11.70 -0.36 -15.65
C LEU A 83 -10.77 -1.49 -16.08
N ASN A 84 -9.47 -1.19 -16.13
CA ASN A 84 -8.46 -2.20 -16.38
C ASN A 84 -8.39 -3.19 -15.21
N TYR A 85 -8.24 -4.47 -15.54
CA TYR A 85 -7.97 -5.53 -14.56
C TYR A 85 -6.53 -5.45 -14.07
N ASP A 86 -6.31 -5.86 -12.82
CA ASP A 86 -4.96 -6.15 -12.36
C ASP A 86 -4.39 -7.35 -13.12
N LEU A 87 -3.10 -7.29 -13.47
CA LEU A 87 -2.41 -8.37 -14.16
C LEU A 87 -2.48 -9.67 -13.36
N ASP A 88 -2.28 -9.60 -12.06
CA ASP A 88 -2.39 -10.72 -11.13
C ASP A 88 -3.76 -11.40 -11.19
N GLN A 89 -4.84 -10.63 -11.24
CA GLN A 89 -6.19 -11.17 -11.42
C GLN A 89 -6.37 -11.80 -12.81
N PHE A 90 -5.77 -11.22 -13.85
CA PHE A 90 -5.85 -11.76 -15.20
C PHE A 90 -5.14 -13.12 -15.31
N GLU A 91 -3.96 -13.24 -14.74
CA GLU A 91 -3.13 -14.45 -14.80
C GLU A 91 -3.66 -15.57 -13.92
N ASN A 92 -4.14 -15.23 -12.71
CA ASN A 92 -4.52 -16.20 -11.68
C ASN A 92 -6.04 -16.41 -11.57
N ARG A 93 -6.85 -15.91 -12.51
CA ARG A 93 -8.31 -16.12 -12.48
C ARG A 93 -8.67 -17.59 -12.72
N TRP A 94 -9.77 -18.01 -12.13
CA TRP A 94 -10.32 -19.33 -12.38
C TRP A 94 -10.79 -19.47 -13.85
N THR A 95 -10.23 -20.42 -14.56
CA THR A 95 -10.54 -20.73 -15.98
C THR A 95 -11.22 -22.07 -16.14
N GLY A 96 -11.21 -22.93 -15.12
CA GLY A 96 -11.80 -24.25 -15.11
C GLY A 96 -11.36 -25.05 -13.89
N GLU A 97 -11.84 -26.27 -13.74
CA GLU A 97 -11.44 -27.15 -12.66
C GLU A 97 -9.93 -27.40 -12.68
N GLY A 98 -9.29 -27.23 -11.52
CA GLY A 98 -7.83 -27.41 -11.34
C GLY A 98 -6.99 -26.18 -11.71
N SER A 99 -7.58 -25.07 -12.14
CA SER A 99 -6.78 -23.87 -12.50
C SER A 99 -6.29 -23.09 -11.27
N THR A 100 -7.18 -22.63 -10.42
CA THR A 100 -6.85 -21.85 -9.20
C THR A 100 -8.05 -21.80 -8.25
N ASN A 101 -7.76 -21.54 -6.96
CA ASN A 101 -8.76 -21.25 -5.94
C ASN A 101 -8.63 -19.81 -5.38
N GLU A 102 -7.72 -18.99 -5.94
CA GLU A 102 -7.43 -17.65 -5.42
C GLU A 102 -8.36 -16.59 -6.01
N TYR A 103 -8.55 -16.63 -7.32
CA TYR A 103 -9.37 -15.63 -8.02
C TYR A 103 -10.57 -16.29 -8.68
N MET A 104 -11.65 -15.56 -8.68
CA MET A 104 -12.88 -16.01 -9.32
C MET A 104 -12.79 -15.98 -10.84
N SER A 105 -13.73 -16.67 -11.49
CA SER A 105 -13.92 -16.60 -12.93
C SER A 105 -14.27 -15.19 -13.40
N ALA A 106 -13.76 -14.77 -14.54
CA ALA A 106 -14.18 -13.56 -15.23
C ALA A 106 -15.61 -13.66 -15.80
N LYS A 107 -16.18 -14.88 -15.88
CA LYS A 107 -17.55 -15.11 -16.32
C LYS A 107 -18.48 -15.12 -15.10
N GLY A 108 -19.33 -14.13 -14.93
CA GLY A 108 -20.31 -14.14 -13.85
C GLY A 108 -21.13 -12.88 -13.78
N SER A 109 -22.27 -12.96 -13.09
CA SER A 109 -23.06 -11.80 -12.72
C SER A 109 -22.31 -11.04 -11.64
N VAL A 110 -21.85 -9.89 -12.03
CA VAL A 110 -21.02 -9.02 -11.20
C VAL A 110 -21.96 -8.20 -10.33
N LYS A 111 -21.91 -8.43 -9.02
CA LYS A 111 -22.55 -7.53 -8.07
C LYS A 111 -21.55 -6.44 -7.68
N PRO A 112 -21.97 -5.16 -7.68
CA PRO A 112 -21.08 -4.07 -7.28
C PRO A 112 -20.54 -4.31 -5.87
N TRP A 113 -19.33 -3.83 -5.64
CA TRP A 113 -18.73 -3.82 -4.31
C TRP A 113 -19.72 -3.28 -3.29
N ASN A 114 -19.92 -4.03 -2.23
CA ASN A 114 -20.72 -3.62 -1.08
C ASN A 114 -19.96 -4.04 0.19
N ILE A 115 -19.86 -3.14 1.15
CA ILE A 115 -19.28 -3.41 2.47
C ILE A 115 -19.98 -4.58 3.18
N SER A 116 -21.24 -4.85 2.84
CA SER A 116 -21.99 -6.01 3.35
C SER A 116 -21.43 -7.35 2.87
N ASN A 117 -20.70 -7.36 1.75
CA ASN A 117 -20.09 -8.56 1.17
C ASN A 117 -18.56 -8.58 1.39
N PHE A 118 -18.08 -7.78 2.33
CA PHE A 118 -16.67 -7.73 2.69
C PHE A 118 -16.20 -9.09 3.22
N ASN A 119 -15.04 -9.54 2.74
CA ASN A 119 -14.45 -10.81 3.12
C ASN A 119 -12.90 -10.73 3.09
N SER A 120 -12.25 -11.82 3.48
CA SER A 120 -10.79 -11.91 3.58
C SER A 120 -10.04 -11.66 2.25
N PHE A 121 -10.69 -11.80 1.10
CA PHE A 121 -10.10 -11.55 -0.21
C PHE A 121 -9.61 -10.09 -0.37
N TYR A 122 -10.24 -9.15 0.33
CA TYR A 122 -9.91 -7.73 0.26
C TYR A 122 -8.89 -7.29 1.32
N VAL A 123 -8.53 -8.20 2.24
CA VAL A 123 -7.59 -7.90 3.32
C VAL A 123 -6.18 -8.26 2.90
N GLU A 124 -5.27 -7.30 3.02
CA GLU A 124 -3.86 -7.44 2.67
C GLU A 124 -2.95 -7.00 3.82
N ASP A 125 -1.70 -7.43 3.79
CA ASP A 125 -0.68 -6.99 4.74
C ASP A 125 -0.30 -5.54 4.47
N GLY A 126 -0.60 -4.65 5.42
CA GLY A 126 -0.31 -3.23 5.34
C GLY A 126 1.09 -2.84 5.79
N SER A 127 1.93 -3.79 6.15
CA SER A 127 3.29 -3.53 6.62
C SER A 127 4.15 -2.90 5.52
N TYR A 128 4.95 -1.90 5.89
CA TYR A 128 5.88 -1.27 4.97
C TYR A 128 7.17 -0.83 5.65
N PHE A 129 8.20 -0.65 4.84
CA PHE A 129 9.44 0.02 5.18
C PHE A 129 9.72 1.13 4.17
N ARG A 130 10.21 2.27 4.64
CA ARG A 130 10.53 3.42 3.79
C ARG A 130 11.81 4.09 4.25
N ILE A 131 12.64 4.46 3.29
CA ILE A 131 13.64 5.49 3.47
C ILE A 131 12.95 6.83 3.22
N GLN A 132 12.71 7.58 4.30
CA GLN A 132 11.96 8.84 4.22
C GLN A 132 12.79 9.95 3.61
N ASN A 133 14.06 10.04 3.99
CA ASN A 133 14.98 11.04 3.49
C ASN A 133 16.42 10.52 3.56
N VAL A 134 17.21 10.84 2.56
CA VAL A 134 18.65 10.66 2.54
C VAL A 134 19.29 11.96 2.11
N GLN A 135 20.24 12.46 2.86
CA GLN A 135 21.00 13.64 2.50
C GLN A 135 22.49 13.36 2.58
N VAL A 136 23.20 13.79 1.57
CA VAL A 136 24.66 13.82 1.50
C VAL A 136 25.08 15.26 1.26
N ALA A 137 26.03 15.77 2.01
CA ALA A 137 26.53 17.11 1.80
C ALA A 137 28.06 17.16 1.95
N TYR A 138 28.66 18.03 1.15
CA TYR A 138 30.07 18.33 1.22
C TYR A 138 30.30 19.82 1.34
N THR A 139 31.10 20.23 2.31
CA THR A 139 31.44 21.65 2.58
C THR A 139 32.87 21.95 2.14
N PHE A 140 33.03 22.72 1.10
CA PHE A 140 34.32 23.28 0.70
C PHE A 140 34.66 24.38 1.69
N PRO A 141 35.76 24.26 2.43
CA PRO A 141 36.14 25.27 3.41
C PRO A 141 36.58 26.58 2.73
N LYS A 142 36.49 27.68 3.46
CA LYS A 142 37.06 28.96 3.05
C LYS A 142 38.52 28.78 2.70
N LYS A 143 38.95 29.35 1.56
CA LYS A 143 40.37 29.41 1.17
C LYS A 143 40.73 30.84 0.82
N ASP A 144 41.87 31.29 1.34
CA ASP A 144 42.44 32.60 1.06
C ASP A 144 43.59 32.42 0.07
N PHE A 145 43.47 33.01 -1.09
CA PHE A 145 44.48 33.04 -2.14
C PHE A 145 45.10 34.44 -2.26
N GLY A 146 45.19 35.14 -1.17
CA GLY A 146 45.74 36.48 -1.10
C GLY A 146 44.73 37.55 -1.54
N LYS A 147 44.74 37.95 -2.81
CA LYS A 147 43.77 38.93 -3.33
C LYS A 147 42.38 38.38 -3.55
N PHE A 148 42.24 37.06 -3.65
CA PHE A 148 40.97 36.37 -3.85
C PHE A 148 40.62 35.50 -2.63
N LYS A 149 39.49 35.84 -1.98
CA LYS A 149 38.93 35.08 -0.86
C LYS A 149 37.79 34.21 -1.35
N MET A 150 37.98 32.88 -1.34
CA MET A 150 36.93 31.95 -1.70
C MET A 150 35.99 31.74 -0.51
N PRO A 151 34.67 32.00 -0.64
CA PRO A 151 33.69 31.72 0.41
C PRO A 151 33.63 30.21 0.70
N SER A 152 33.05 29.86 1.84
CA SER A 152 32.69 28.46 2.09
C SER A 152 31.50 28.10 1.22
N ILE A 153 31.59 26.97 0.49
CA ILE A 153 30.55 26.49 -0.40
C ILE A 153 30.10 25.13 0.10
N ARG A 154 28.82 25.00 0.45
CA ARG A 154 28.21 23.72 0.79
C ARG A 154 27.35 23.23 -0.38
N LEU A 155 27.67 22.05 -0.89
CA LEU A 155 26.90 21.32 -1.87
C LEU A 155 26.16 20.18 -1.16
N SER A 156 24.86 20.04 -1.40
CA SER A 156 24.05 18.97 -0.82
C SER A 156 23.18 18.29 -1.87
N LEU A 157 23.06 16.98 -1.77
CA LEU A 157 22.11 16.18 -2.52
C LEU A 157 21.14 15.53 -1.52
N THR A 158 19.87 15.77 -1.71
CA THR A 158 18.80 15.22 -0.86
C THR A 158 17.88 14.39 -1.72
N ALA A 159 17.55 13.19 -1.26
CA ALA A 159 16.55 12.33 -1.88
C ALA A 159 15.44 12.07 -0.85
N ASP A 160 14.21 12.49 -1.19
CA ASP A 160 13.03 12.22 -0.40
C ASP A 160 12.30 11.01 -0.95
N ARG A 161 11.98 10.08 -0.06
CA ARG A 161 11.29 8.82 -0.39
C ARG A 161 11.94 8.03 -1.54
N PRO A 162 13.29 7.87 -1.57
CA PRO A 162 13.95 7.15 -2.66
C PRO A 162 13.58 5.67 -2.72
N LEU A 163 13.15 5.09 -1.61
CA LEU A 163 12.75 3.70 -1.52
C LEU A 163 11.55 3.53 -0.59
N THR A 164 10.52 2.87 -1.07
CA THR A 164 9.39 2.37 -0.28
C THR A 164 9.12 0.92 -0.66
N VAL A 165 9.11 0.02 0.32
CA VAL A 165 8.86 -1.41 0.15
C VAL A 165 7.62 -1.78 0.96
N PHE A 166 6.65 -2.41 0.32
CA PHE A 166 5.41 -2.88 0.93
C PHE A 166 4.86 -4.08 0.14
N LYS A 167 4.00 -4.88 0.78
CA LYS A 167 3.46 -6.11 0.20
C LYS A 167 2.08 -5.93 -0.44
N ALA A 168 1.31 -4.96 0.04
CA ALA A 168 -0.03 -4.73 -0.46
C ALA A 168 -0.02 -4.36 -1.95
N ASN A 169 -1.01 -4.85 -2.70
CA ASN A 169 -1.22 -4.45 -4.10
C ASN A 169 -1.88 -3.06 -4.17
N SER A 170 -1.14 -2.06 -3.75
CA SER A 170 -1.54 -0.66 -3.62
C SER A 170 -0.52 0.27 -4.28
N PHE A 171 -0.91 1.53 -4.51
CA PHE A 171 0.00 2.56 -5.00
C PHE A 171 0.79 3.25 -3.88
N SER A 172 0.34 3.12 -2.64
CA SER A 172 1.00 3.70 -1.48
C SER A 172 0.63 2.92 -0.22
N PRO A 173 1.56 2.73 0.73
CA PRO A 173 1.25 2.15 2.03
C PRO A 173 0.55 3.16 2.97
N GLU A 174 0.54 4.44 2.64
CA GLU A 174 -0.15 5.48 3.40
C GLU A 174 -1.61 5.53 2.96
N LEU A 175 -2.48 4.99 3.80
CA LEU A 175 -3.89 4.87 3.55
C LEU A 175 -4.66 6.00 4.21
N GLY A 176 -5.65 6.47 3.52
CA GLY A 176 -6.60 7.45 3.98
C GLY A 176 -7.19 8.19 2.78
N SER A 177 -8.46 7.96 2.55
CA SER A 177 -9.20 8.76 1.59
C SER A 177 -9.49 10.12 2.22
N LYS A 178 -9.09 11.18 1.54
CA LYS A 178 -9.44 12.54 1.93
C LYS A 178 -10.84 12.86 1.40
N ASN A 179 -11.66 13.45 2.26
CA ASN A 179 -12.93 14.03 1.83
C ASN A 179 -12.69 15.26 0.93
N GLU A 180 -13.76 15.83 0.39
CA GLU A 180 -13.66 17.03 -0.47
C GLU A 180 -13.01 18.24 0.24
N LYS A 181 -12.98 18.24 1.56
CA LYS A 181 -12.32 19.26 2.40
C LYS A 181 -10.85 18.96 2.68
N GLY A 182 -10.32 17.85 2.17
CA GLY A 182 -8.92 17.45 2.39
C GLY A 182 -8.66 16.74 3.73
N GLU A 183 -9.68 16.47 4.53
CA GLU A 183 -9.58 15.76 5.81
C GLU A 183 -9.71 14.26 5.60
N ILE A 184 -8.99 13.47 6.38
CA ILE A 184 -9.13 12.01 6.36
C ILE A 184 -10.42 11.66 7.11
N ALA A 185 -11.38 11.09 6.40
CA ALA A 185 -12.60 10.62 7.05
C ALA A 185 -12.24 9.46 8.00
N SER A 186 -12.71 9.53 9.23
CA SER A 186 -12.45 8.51 10.25
C SER A 186 -12.92 7.10 9.83
N SER A 187 -13.93 7.02 8.98
CA SER A 187 -14.44 5.77 8.40
C SER A 187 -13.54 5.16 7.31
N SER A 188 -12.52 5.88 6.83
CA SER A 188 -11.61 5.41 5.78
C SER A 188 -10.24 4.96 6.27
N TYR A 189 -10.01 4.97 7.59
CA TYR A 189 -8.79 4.39 8.14
C TYR A 189 -8.68 2.90 7.81
N GLY A 190 -7.53 2.51 7.27
CA GLY A 190 -7.28 1.13 6.87
C GLY A 190 -7.87 0.73 5.52
N PHE A 191 -8.57 1.63 4.81
CA PHE A 191 -9.10 1.38 3.47
C PHE A 191 -8.21 2.02 2.41
N ASP A 192 -7.82 1.25 1.40
CA ASP A 192 -7.15 1.78 0.21
C ASP A 192 -8.20 2.21 -0.82
N GLU A 193 -8.57 3.47 -0.73
CA GLU A 193 -9.47 4.13 -1.68
C GLU A 193 -8.72 5.24 -2.42
N ARG A 194 -8.50 5.06 -3.72
CA ARG A 194 -8.00 6.09 -4.63
C ARG A 194 -6.74 6.84 -4.14
N VAL A 195 -5.82 6.12 -3.51
CA VAL A 195 -4.55 6.69 -3.03
C VAL A 195 -3.62 6.90 -4.22
N TYR A 196 -3.01 8.08 -4.30
CA TYR A 196 -2.01 8.37 -5.31
C TYR A 196 -0.65 7.76 -4.97
N PRO A 197 0.14 7.36 -5.98
CA PRO A 197 1.53 6.97 -5.77
C PRO A 197 2.33 8.09 -5.10
N LEU A 198 3.16 7.72 -4.15
CA LEU A 198 4.11 8.64 -3.54
C LEU A 198 5.27 8.88 -4.50
N ALA A 199 5.45 10.12 -4.90
CA ALA A 199 6.58 10.52 -5.74
C ALA A 199 7.87 10.60 -4.93
N SER A 200 8.97 10.10 -5.50
CA SER A 200 10.31 10.38 -5.02
C SER A 200 10.76 11.75 -5.56
N SER A 201 11.46 12.53 -4.75
CA SER A 201 12.05 13.79 -5.18
C SER A 201 13.54 13.84 -4.90
N TYR A 202 14.28 14.49 -5.79
CA TYR A 202 15.71 14.66 -5.68
C TYR A 202 16.03 16.15 -5.77
N THR A 203 16.75 16.67 -4.79
CA THR A 203 17.05 18.09 -4.67
C THR A 203 18.55 18.30 -4.58
N LEU A 204 19.09 19.14 -5.45
CA LEU A 204 20.47 19.63 -5.37
C LEU A 204 20.47 21.01 -4.70
N GLY A 205 21.16 21.13 -3.59
CA GLY A 205 21.30 22.38 -2.84
C GLY A 205 22.69 22.96 -2.93
N LEU A 206 22.79 24.27 -3.14
CA LEU A 206 24.01 25.04 -3.08
C LEU A 206 23.86 26.16 -2.06
N ARG A 207 24.78 26.22 -1.07
CA ARG A 207 24.82 27.28 -0.06
C ARG A 207 26.19 27.92 -0.05
N ILE A 208 26.24 29.24 -0.20
CA ILE A 208 27.49 30.04 -0.17
C ILE A 208 27.47 30.85 1.12
N ILE A 209 28.57 30.78 1.88
CA ILE A 209 28.73 31.46 3.18
C ILE A 209 29.97 32.33 3.09
N TYR A 210 29.78 33.63 3.09
CA TYR A 210 30.82 34.65 3.01
C TYR A 210 31.57 34.86 4.34
#